data_aac17fae06c63287735ecfd21b584cbc
#
_entry.id   aac17fae06c63287735ecfd21b584cbc
#
_cell.length_a   1.000
_cell.length_b   1.000
_cell.length_c   1.000
_cell.angle_alpha   90.00
_cell.angle_beta   90.00
_cell.angle_gamma   90.00
#
_symmetry.space_group_name_H-M   'P 1'
#
loop_
_entity.id
_entity.type
_entity.pdbx_description
1 polymer ?
#
loop_
_entity_poly.entity_id
_entity_poly.type
_entity_poly.pdbx_seq_one_letter_code
_entity_poly.pdbx_strand_id
1 'polypeptide(L)'
;MSQINEETSNIVKVDKKDNKIIELLKEDSRITYQQISKKVELSHDSVAYRIKRLEKLGVIDRYSLDVNYSLLGFDKYHILFQLLETNQKEKESFYNFLIKNKNVTNIILYSDKWDIKVEILAKST
;
A
#
# COMPACT_ATOMS: atom_id res chain seq x y z
N MET A 1 -27.95 10.90 13.42
CA MET A 1 -27.27 11.64 12.36
C MET A 1 -25.79 11.41 12.52
N SER A 2 -25.24 10.54 11.74
CA SER A 2 -23.79 10.43 11.64
C SER A 2 -23.29 11.69 10.94
N GLN A 3 -22.56 12.53 11.65
CA GLN A 3 -21.72 13.52 11.02
C GLN A 3 -20.66 12.72 10.24
N ILE A 4 -20.83 12.63 8.94
CA ILE A 4 -19.75 12.33 8.04
C ILE A 4 -18.81 13.53 8.24
N ASN A 5 -17.74 13.34 9.00
CA ASN A 5 -16.62 14.25 8.92
C ASN A 5 -16.15 14.14 7.48
N GLU A 6 -16.52 15.12 6.68
CA GLU A 6 -15.76 15.48 5.51
C GLU A 6 -14.37 15.84 6.05
N GLU A 7 -13.53 14.83 6.25
CA GLU A 7 -12.11 15.04 6.19
C GLU A 7 -11.89 15.59 4.78
N THR A 8 -11.82 16.90 4.70
CA THR A 8 -11.26 17.58 3.54
C THR A 8 -9.88 16.96 3.37
N SER A 9 -9.80 15.95 2.53
CA SER A 9 -8.54 15.35 2.16
C SER A 9 -7.67 16.49 1.64
N ASN A 10 -6.67 16.89 2.41
CA ASN A 10 -5.71 17.90 1.99
C ASN A 10 -4.92 17.34 0.81
N ILE A 11 -5.42 17.58 -0.39
CA ILE A 11 -4.75 17.17 -1.62
C ILE A 11 -3.43 17.89 -1.71
N VAL A 12 -2.34 17.14 -1.73
CA VAL A 12 -0.99 17.67 -1.86
C VAL A 12 -0.75 18.04 -3.33
N LYS A 13 -0.30 19.27 -3.56
CA LYS A 13 0.10 19.72 -4.89
C LYS A 13 1.49 19.18 -5.22
N VAL A 14 1.57 18.51 -6.35
CA VAL A 14 2.83 18.00 -6.93
C VAL A 14 3.01 18.57 -8.33
N ASP A 15 4.24 18.84 -8.71
CA ASP A 15 4.58 19.29 -10.06
C ASP A 15 4.99 18.13 -10.98
N LYS A 16 5.31 18.43 -12.24
CA LYS A 16 5.73 17.41 -13.21
C LYS A 16 7.00 16.70 -12.81
N LYS A 17 7.95 17.39 -12.17
CA LYS A 17 9.19 16.80 -11.68
C LYS A 17 8.95 15.84 -10.52
N ASP A 18 8.06 16.20 -9.59
CA ASP A 18 7.64 15.33 -8.50
C ASP A 18 6.99 14.05 -9.04
N ASN A 19 6.07 14.17 -10.01
CA ASN A 19 5.44 13.02 -10.64
C ASN A 19 6.45 12.09 -11.31
N LYS A 20 7.41 12.65 -12.01
CA LYS A 20 8.47 11.85 -12.65
C LYS A 20 9.36 11.13 -11.63
N ILE A 21 9.66 11.75 -10.51
CA ILE A 21 10.37 11.12 -9.40
C ILE A 21 9.57 9.96 -8.83
N ILE A 22 8.27 10.16 -8.60
CA ILE A 22 7.38 9.10 -8.10
C ILE A 22 7.34 7.90 -9.06
N GLU A 23 7.21 8.14 -10.37
CA GLU A 23 7.22 7.08 -11.38
C GLU A 23 8.52 6.28 -11.37
N LEU A 24 9.68 6.95 -11.29
CA LEU A 24 10.96 6.30 -11.20
C LEU A 24 11.12 5.44 -9.95
N LEU A 25 10.64 5.92 -8.81
CA LEU A 25 10.63 5.17 -7.54
C LEU A 25 9.65 3.99 -7.56
N LYS A 26 8.55 4.09 -8.30
CA LYS A 26 7.61 2.99 -8.49
C LYS A 26 8.21 1.87 -9.33
N GLU A 27 9.02 2.19 -10.33
CA GLU A 27 9.72 1.20 -11.16
C GLU A 27 10.87 0.54 -10.38
N ASP A 28 11.66 1.33 -9.66
CA ASP A 28 12.77 0.87 -8.85
C ASP A 28 12.89 1.71 -7.57
N SER A 29 12.40 1.18 -6.46
CA SER A 29 12.45 1.85 -5.16
C SER A 29 13.88 2.03 -4.61
N ARG A 30 14.86 1.36 -5.20
CA ARG A 30 16.29 1.45 -4.82
C ARG A 30 17.10 2.34 -5.73
N ILE A 31 16.47 3.00 -6.69
CA ILE A 31 17.14 3.97 -7.57
C ILE A 31 17.82 5.07 -6.73
N THR A 32 19.06 5.42 -7.09
CA THR A 32 19.81 6.43 -6.36
C THR A 32 19.36 7.84 -6.73
N TYR A 33 19.56 8.79 -5.83
CA TYR A 33 19.27 10.21 -6.10
C TYR A 33 20.06 10.74 -7.28
N GLN A 34 21.29 10.26 -7.48
CA GLN A 34 22.10 10.63 -8.62
C GLN A 34 21.50 10.15 -9.95
N GLN A 35 21.00 8.92 -9.98
CA GLN A 35 20.31 8.38 -11.16
C GLN A 35 19.02 9.14 -11.45
N ILE A 36 18.24 9.46 -10.42
CA ILE A 36 17.04 10.28 -10.55
C ILE A 36 17.39 11.67 -11.08
N SER A 37 18.42 12.31 -10.52
CA SER A 37 18.82 13.66 -10.88
C SER A 37 19.13 13.78 -12.37
N LYS A 38 19.79 12.80 -12.95
CA LYS A 38 20.07 12.74 -14.39
C LYS A 38 18.81 12.61 -15.23
N LYS A 39 17.84 11.82 -14.78
CA LYS A 39 16.59 11.56 -15.52
C LYS A 39 15.59 12.70 -15.46
N VAL A 40 15.57 13.45 -14.36
CA VAL A 40 14.64 14.57 -14.16
C VAL A 40 15.27 15.94 -14.39
N GLU A 41 16.57 15.99 -14.68
CA GLU A 41 17.34 17.22 -14.91
C GLU A 41 17.27 18.19 -13.72
N LEU A 42 17.50 17.65 -12.53
CA LEU A 42 17.60 18.38 -11.28
C LEU A 42 18.93 18.07 -10.60
N SER A 43 19.37 18.93 -9.68
CA SER A 43 20.50 18.63 -8.81
C SER A 43 20.19 17.50 -7.85
N HIS A 44 21.21 16.80 -7.37
CA HIS A 44 21.09 15.77 -6.33
C HIS A 44 20.36 16.30 -5.09
N ASP A 45 20.70 17.49 -4.62
CA ASP A 45 20.09 18.10 -3.44
C ASP A 45 18.61 18.45 -3.67
N SER A 46 18.26 18.91 -4.87
CA SER A 46 16.88 19.18 -5.24
C SER A 46 16.04 17.90 -5.25
N VAL A 47 16.57 16.79 -5.79
CA VAL A 47 15.91 15.48 -5.75
C VAL A 47 15.72 15.01 -4.32
N ALA A 48 16.76 15.07 -3.50
CA ALA A 48 16.70 14.68 -2.09
C ALA A 48 15.64 15.48 -1.32
N TYR A 49 15.59 16.79 -1.52
CA TYR A 49 14.60 17.66 -0.90
C TYR A 49 13.17 17.27 -1.30
N ARG A 50 12.93 17.05 -2.60
CA ARG A 50 11.62 16.68 -3.12
C ARG A 50 11.14 15.34 -2.57
N ILE A 51 12.00 14.33 -2.54
CA ILE A 51 11.66 13.01 -1.99
C ILE A 51 11.32 13.11 -0.50
N LYS A 52 12.14 13.78 0.29
CA LYS A 52 11.86 13.99 1.72
C LYS A 52 10.57 14.75 1.96
N ARG A 53 10.26 15.74 1.12
CA ARG A 53 8.99 16.46 1.18
C ARG A 53 7.82 15.52 0.90
N LEU A 54 7.89 14.70 -0.14
CA LEU A 54 6.84 13.75 -0.52
C LEU A 54 6.63 12.67 0.57
N GLU A 55 7.70 12.21 1.21
CA GLU A 55 7.63 11.31 2.36
C GLU A 55 6.96 11.99 3.56
N LYS A 56 7.38 13.19 3.90
CA LYS A 56 6.84 13.95 5.04
C LYS A 56 5.35 14.27 4.89
N LEU A 57 4.91 14.55 3.67
CA LEU A 57 3.51 14.83 3.35
C LEU A 57 2.65 13.56 3.17
N GLY A 58 3.25 12.39 3.27
CA GLY A 58 2.55 11.12 3.12
C GLY A 58 2.21 10.73 1.69
N VAL A 59 2.68 11.46 0.68
CA VAL A 59 2.52 11.09 -0.74
C VAL A 59 3.29 9.82 -1.02
N ILE A 60 4.53 9.72 -0.52
CA ILE A 60 5.26 8.47 -0.44
C ILE A 60 5.02 7.92 0.96
N ASP A 61 4.18 6.90 1.03
CA ASP A 61 3.79 6.27 2.29
C ASP A 61 4.87 5.30 2.79
N ARG A 62 5.36 4.46 1.90
CA ARG A 62 6.41 3.47 2.21
C ARG A 62 7.07 2.93 0.95
N TYR A 63 8.22 2.34 1.14
CA TYR A 63 8.90 1.51 0.15
C TYR A 63 8.64 0.06 0.50
N SER A 64 8.15 -0.72 -0.46
CA SER A 64 7.80 -2.13 -0.24
C SER A 64 8.64 -3.05 -1.10
N LEU A 65 8.72 -4.30 -0.67
CA LEU A 65 9.42 -5.37 -1.37
C LEU A 65 8.40 -6.34 -1.96
N ASP A 66 8.53 -6.62 -3.23
CA ASP A 66 7.77 -7.69 -3.88
C ASP A 66 8.59 -8.98 -3.86
N VAL A 67 8.10 -9.98 -3.14
CA VAL A 67 8.79 -11.25 -2.93
C VAL A 67 8.12 -12.35 -3.72
N ASN A 68 8.90 -13.08 -4.52
CA ASN A 68 8.41 -14.29 -5.18
C ASN A 68 8.39 -15.45 -4.17
N TYR A 69 7.30 -15.56 -3.44
CA TYR A 69 7.14 -16.57 -2.38
C TYR A 69 7.14 -17.99 -2.89
N SER A 70 6.77 -18.24 -4.15
CA SER A 70 6.80 -19.58 -4.73
C SER A 70 8.22 -20.17 -4.75
N LEU A 71 9.23 -19.32 -4.94
CA LEU A 71 10.63 -19.74 -4.88
C LEU A 71 11.11 -20.07 -3.46
N LEU A 72 10.36 -19.66 -2.44
CA LEU A 72 10.62 -19.97 -1.04
C LEU A 72 9.79 -21.15 -0.53
N GLY A 73 9.06 -21.81 -1.42
CA GLY A 73 8.22 -22.96 -1.08
C GLY A 73 6.87 -22.61 -0.48
N PHE A 74 6.35 -21.41 -0.78
CA PHE A 74 5.03 -20.98 -0.36
C PHE A 74 4.12 -20.72 -1.54
N ASP A 75 2.86 -21.07 -1.39
CA ASP A 75 1.79 -20.69 -2.30
C ASP A 75 0.97 -19.54 -1.71
N LYS A 76 0.57 -18.63 -2.57
CA LYS A 76 -0.31 -17.50 -2.21
C LYS A 76 -1.75 -17.85 -2.59
N TYR A 77 -2.64 -17.76 -1.64
CA TYR A 77 -4.07 -17.99 -1.81
C TYR A 77 -4.84 -16.70 -1.60
N HIS A 78 -5.88 -16.52 -2.38
CA HIS A 78 -6.84 -15.43 -2.23
C HIS A 78 -8.19 -16.01 -1.80
N ILE A 79 -8.70 -15.55 -0.69
CA ILE A 79 -9.99 -15.97 -0.16
C ILE A 79 -10.91 -14.75 -0.16
N LEU A 80 -12.08 -14.89 -0.79
CA LEU A 80 -13.12 -13.89 -0.79
C LEU A 80 -14.21 -14.29 0.21
N PHE A 81 -14.50 -13.39 1.15
CA PHE A 81 -15.54 -13.58 2.13
C PHE A 81 -16.74 -12.68 1.83
N GLN A 82 -17.93 -13.24 1.96
CA GLN A 82 -19.17 -12.51 2.03
C GLN A 82 -19.77 -12.72 3.41
N LEU A 83 -19.90 -11.63 4.16
CA LEU A 83 -20.45 -11.67 5.52
C LEU A 83 -21.97 -11.53 5.45
N LEU A 84 -22.68 -12.54 5.90
CA LEU A 84 -24.16 -12.56 5.92
C LEU A 84 -24.65 -12.28 7.34
N GLU A 85 -25.60 -11.35 7.45
CA GLU A 85 -26.33 -11.06 8.70
C GLU A 85 -25.46 -10.93 9.96
N THR A 86 -24.31 -10.28 9.84
CA THR A 86 -23.40 -10.05 10.95
C THR A 86 -23.58 -8.66 11.55
N ASN A 87 -23.40 -8.54 12.86
CA ASN A 87 -23.35 -7.24 13.53
C ASN A 87 -21.92 -6.66 13.48
N GLN A 88 -21.78 -5.39 13.88
CA GLN A 88 -20.51 -4.70 13.87
C GLN A 88 -19.45 -5.37 14.75
N LYS A 89 -19.86 -5.88 15.91
CA LYS A 89 -18.97 -6.56 16.86
C LYS A 89 -18.39 -7.85 16.28
N GLU A 90 -19.19 -8.63 15.58
CA GLU A 90 -18.74 -9.86 14.89
C GLU A 90 -17.77 -9.53 13.75
N LYS A 91 -18.06 -8.49 12.98
CA LYS A 91 -17.14 -8.01 11.91
C LYS A 91 -15.79 -7.59 12.46
N GLU A 92 -15.77 -6.82 13.54
CA GLU A 92 -14.53 -6.40 14.21
C GLU A 92 -13.76 -7.58 14.78
N SER A 93 -14.43 -8.54 15.39
CA SER A 93 -13.83 -9.76 15.91
C SER A 93 -13.18 -10.58 14.80
N PHE A 94 -13.85 -10.75 13.67
CA PHE A 94 -13.33 -11.45 12.51
C PHE A 94 -12.12 -10.72 11.90
N TYR A 95 -12.22 -9.42 11.74
CA TYR A 95 -11.11 -8.59 11.23
C TYR A 95 -9.88 -8.67 12.14
N ASN A 96 -10.07 -8.59 13.44
CA ASN A 96 -8.99 -8.71 14.41
C ASN A 96 -8.35 -10.11 14.39
N PHE A 97 -9.13 -11.16 14.18
CA PHE A 97 -8.61 -12.52 13.99
C PHE A 97 -7.70 -12.58 12.74
N LEU A 98 -8.13 -12.00 11.63
CA LEU A 98 -7.33 -11.97 10.39
C LEU A 98 -6.03 -11.20 10.56
N ILE A 99 -6.06 -10.03 11.21
CA ILE A 99 -4.87 -9.20 11.45
C ILE A 99 -3.83 -9.95 12.31
N LYS A 100 -4.27 -10.70 13.28
CA LYS A 100 -3.38 -11.45 14.20
C LYS A 100 -2.79 -12.72 13.58
N ASN A 101 -3.34 -13.18 12.47
CA ASN A 101 -2.87 -14.40 11.82
C ASN A 101 -1.61 -14.10 11.00
N LYS A 102 -0.49 -14.69 11.39
CA LYS A 102 0.81 -14.48 10.73
C LYS A 102 0.88 -14.94 9.28
N ASN A 103 -0.01 -15.81 8.84
CA ASN A 103 -0.06 -16.28 7.46
C ASN A 103 -0.86 -15.34 6.53
N VAL A 104 -1.60 -14.42 7.10
CA VAL A 104 -2.31 -13.39 6.34
C VAL A 104 -1.33 -12.27 5.99
N THR A 105 -1.18 -12.01 4.69
CA THR A 105 -0.24 -11.00 4.18
C THR A 105 -0.93 -9.72 3.76
N ASN A 106 -2.20 -9.79 3.38
CA ASN A 106 -2.97 -8.63 2.98
C ASN A 106 -4.46 -8.83 3.22
N ILE A 107 -5.15 -7.75 3.56
CA ILE A 107 -6.61 -7.72 3.75
C ILE A 107 -7.14 -6.53 2.96
N ILE A 108 -8.09 -6.77 2.06
CA ILE A 108 -8.75 -5.74 1.28
C ILE A 108 -10.23 -5.75 1.63
N LEU A 109 -10.75 -4.59 2.02
CA LEU A 109 -12.17 -4.39 2.31
C LEU A 109 -12.88 -3.87 1.06
N TYR A 110 -14.01 -4.46 0.73
CA TYR A 110 -14.87 -4.06 -0.38
C TYR A 110 -16.20 -3.52 0.11
N SER A 111 -16.82 -2.69 -0.69
CA SER A 111 -18.15 -2.12 -0.41
C SER A 111 -19.26 -2.68 -1.32
N ASP A 112 -18.96 -3.69 -2.13
CA ASP A 112 -19.90 -4.28 -3.08
C ASP A 112 -20.27 -5.73 -2.71
N LYS A 113 -20.33 -6.62 -3.69
CA LYS A 113 -20.76 -8.02 -3.52
C LYS A 113 -19.92 -8.82 -2.50
N TRP A 114 -18.63 -8.58 -2.46
CA TRP A 114 -17.71 -9.22 -1.52
C TRP A 114 -17.32 -8.24 -0.42
N ASP A 115 -17.27 -8.69 0.79
CA ASP A 115 -16.93 -7.83 1.92
C ASP A 115 -15.41 -7.75 2.14
N ILE A 116 -14.75 -8.88 2.09
CA ILE A 116 -13.31 -8.98 2.42
C ILE A 116 -12.61 -9.92 1.46
N LYS A 117 -11.47 -9.49 0.96
CA LYS A 117 -10.49 -10.35 0.29
C LYS A 117 -9.27 -10.50 1.19
N VAL A 118 -8.83 -11.73 1.40
CA VAL A 118 -7.67 -12.06 2.23
C VAL A 118 -6.64 -12.77 1.37
N GLU A 119 -5.40 -12.33 1.44
CA GLU A 119 -4.25 -13.04 0.88
C GLU A 119 -3.56 -13.83 1.98
N ILE A 120 -3.33 -15.11 1.73
CA ILE A 120 -2.72 -16.04 2.69
C ILE A 120 -1.52 -16.71 2.02
N LEU A 121 -0.43 -16.86 2.78
CA LEU A 121 0.70 -17.70 2.42
C LEU A 121 0.63 -19.02 3.18
N ALA A 122 0.73 -20.12 2.43
CA ALA A 122 0.83 -21.46 2.98
C ALA A 122 1.99 -22.23 2.35
N LYS A 123 2.62 -23.11 3.11
CA LYS A 123 3.67 -23.97 2.54
C LYS A 123 3.11 -24.82 1.41
N SER A 124 3.86 -24.88 0.31
CA SER A 124 3.57 -25.82 -0.77
C SER A 124 3.72 -27.26 -0.28
N THR A 125 2.78 -28.11 -0.65
CA THR A 125 2.82 -29.54 -0.33
C THR A 125 3.74 -30.29 -1.27
#